data_472aac41dbd8acc279852b85d263c762
#
_entry.id   472aac41dbd8acc279852b85d263c762
#
_cell.length_a   1.000
_cell.length_b   1.000
_cell.length_c   1.000
_cell.angle_alpha   90.00
_cell.angle_beta   90.00
_cell.angle_gamma   90.00
#
_symmetry.space_group_name_H-M   'P 1'
#
loop_
_entity.id
_entity.type
_entity.pdbx_description
1 polymer ?
#
loop_
_entity_poly.entity_id
_entity_poly.type
_entity_poly.pdbx_seq_one_letter_code
_entity_poly.pdbx_strand_id
1 'polypeptide(L)'
;MASKEQDIPVKVVDRRWWARGDDGEPPADRSTKPTYVEELERQLAEKDKTAQEYIAKYRQAASEFEESRLRLRREISKDVERARREILADLLEVVDNLDRAIDAAGRAASPEALLQGVEMVRRQFLSKLDALGVRQIDTEGAHLDPAKHEAVTTVPAASPEDDGRVVGVVRHGYTIGGDVLRPASVAVAKTSAPL
;
A
#
# COMPACT_ATOMS: atom_id res chain seq x y z
N MET A 1 15.17 1.14 47.84
CA MET A 1 14.92 2.59 47.60
C MET A 1 13.65 2.93 48.34
N ALA A 2 13.78 3.68 49.44
CA ALA A 2 12.66 4.00 50.31
C ALA A 2 11.78 5.09 49.68
N SER A 3 10.48 4.83 49.54
CA SER A 3 9.48 5.83 49.19
C SER A 3 9.47 6.90 50.28
N LYS A 4 9.78 8.15 49.91
CA LYS A 4 9.51 9.30 50.77
C LYS A 4 7.99 9.48 50.82
N GLU A 5 7.36 9.05 51.90
CA GLU A 5 6.05 9.55 52.30
C GLU A 5 6.17 11.06 52.48
N GLN A 6 5.50 11.81 51.63
CA GLN A 6 5.33 13.25 51.77
C GLN A 6 4.24 13.45 52.86
N ASP A 7 4.68 13.73 54.04
CA ASP A 7 3.82 14.13 55.15
C ASP A 7 3.18 15.47 54.81
N ILE A 8 1.88 15.45 54.43
CA ILE A 8 1.11 16.65 54.10
C ILE A 8 0.63 17.26 55.43
N PRO A 9 1.11 18.42 55.85
CA PRO A 9 0.69 19.01 57.11
C PRO A 9 -0.77 19.45 57.03
N VAL A 10 -1.65 18.62 57.57
CA VAL A 10 -3.09 18.98 57.66
C VAL A 10 -3.27 19.91 58.87
N LYS A 11 -3.46 21.19 58.60
CA LYS A 11 -3.79 22.19 59.64
C LYS A 11 -5.26 22.07 59.99
N VAL A 12 -5.54 21.28 61.03
CA VAL A 12 -6.92 21.16 61.59
C VAL A 12 -7.19 22.38 62.47
N VAL A 13 -8.08 23.24 62.02
CA VAL A 13 -8.57 24.35 62.82
C VAL A 13 -9.98 23.97 63.29
N ASP A 14 -10.15 23.74 64.60
CA ASP A 14 -11.49 23.52 65.19
C ASP A 14 -12.28 24.82 65.13
N ARG A 15 -13.28 24.87 64.24
CA ARG A 15 -14.15 26.04 63.99
C ARG A 15 -15.51 25.94 64.72
N ARG A 16 -15.67 25.02 65.66
CA ARG A 16 -16.93 24.90 66.38
C ARG A 16 -17.09 26.11 67.31
N TRP A 17 -18.23 26.78 67.20
CA TRP A 17 -18.52 28.02 67.92
C TRP A 17 -18.46 27.83 69.44
N TRP A 18 -18.89 26.64 69.94
CA TRP A 18 -18.86 26.30 71.36
C TRP A 18 -17.46 26.02 71.91
N ALA A 19 -16.45 25.81 71.09
CA ALA A 19 -15.07 25.57 71.52
C ALA A 19 -14.34 26.87 71.83
N ARG A 20 -14.93 28.03 71.56
CA ARG A 20 -14.31 29.37 71.73
C ARG A 20 -14.68 30.12 72.99
N GLY A 21 -15.65 29.68 73.80
CA GLY A 21 -16.01 30.28 75.06
C GLY A 21 -16.44 31.79 74.94
N ASP A 22 -16.94 32.21 73.81
CA ASP A 22 -17.45 33.54 73.57
C ASP A 22 -18.90 33.51 73.10
N ASP A 23 -19.81 34.23 73.79
CA ASP A 23 -21.25 34.22 73.56
C ASP A 23 -21.69 35.06 72.35
N GLY A 24 -20.81 35.18 71.35
CA GLY A 24 -21.09 35.89 70.13
C GLY A 24 -21.86 35.09 69.11
N GLU A 25 -22.87 35.66 68.45
CA GLU A 25 -23.63 35.12 67.30
C GLU A 25 -22.67 34.58 66.22
N PRO A 26 -22.93 33.40 65.63
CA PRO A 26 -22.06 32.85 64.58
C PRO A 26 -22.12 33.76 63.38
N PRO A 27 -20.94 34.17 62.82
CA PRO A 27 -20.95 34.99 61.59
C PRO A 27 -21.60 34.22 60.43
N ALA A 28 -22.50 34.91 59.74
CA ALA A 28 -23.44 34.33 58.75
C ALA A 28 -22.78 33.80 57.47
N ASP A 29 -21.47 33.88 57.31
CA ASP A 29 -20.80 33.42 56.13
C ASP A 29 -19.53 32.60 56.48
N ARG A 30 -19.72 31.31 56.76
CA ARG A 30 -18.64 30.36 56.90
C ARG A 30 -18.77 29.25 55.87
N SER A 31 -17.94 29.35 54.85
CA SER A 31 -17.61 28.18 54.01
C SER A 31 -17.35 26.98 54.96
N THR A 32 -18.24 26.02 54.99
CA THR A 32 -18.12 24.84 55.87
C THR A 32 -17.09 23.82 55.38
N LYS A 33 -16.43 24.13 54.28
CA LYS A 33 -15.43 23.25 53.66
C LYS A 33 -14.02 23.53 54.21
N PRO A 34 -13.25 22.49 54.59
CA PRO A 34 -11.85 22.67 54.90
C PRO A 34 -11.09 23.22 53.72
N THR A 35 -10.11 24.12 53.91
CA THR A 35 -9.29 24.77 52.91
C THR A 35 -8.61 23.75 51.96
N TYR A 36 -8.32 22.54 52.45
CA TYR A 36 -7.77 21.44 51.66
C TYR A 36 -8.78 20.90 50.62
N VAL A 37 -10.05 20.84 50.98
CA VAL A 37 -11.13 20.41 50.07
C VAL A 37 -11.31 21.44 48.94
N GLU A 38 -11.26 22.72 49.25
CA GLU A 38 -11.34 23.80 48.25
C GLU A 38 -10.16 23.74 47.25
N GLU A 39 -8.96 23.45 47.77
CA GLU A 39 -7.78 23.29 46.90
C GLU A 39 -7.89 22.04 46.01
N LEU A 40 -8.39 20.91 46.52
CA LEU A 40 -8.64 19.71 45.74
C LEU A 40 -9.74 19.95 44.66
N GLU A 41 -10.81 20.62 45.01
CA GLU A 41 -11.87 20.99 44.06
C GLU A 41 -11.31 21.87 42.93
N ARG A 42 -10.45 22.83 43.25
CA ARG A 42 -9.75 23.66 42.26
C ARG A 42 -8.86 22.85 41.34
N GLN A 43 -8.03 21.96 41.89
CA GLN A 43 -7.16 21.09 41.10
C GLN A 43 -7.96 20.15 40.20
N LEU A 44 -9.08 19.64 40.69
CA LEU A 44 -9.97 18.78 39.95
C LEU A 44 -10.60 19.55 38.78
N ALA A 45 -11.07 20.77 39.02
CA ALA A 45 -11.63 21.62 37.96
C ALA A 45 -10.58 22.01 36.89
N GLU A 46 -9.32 22.27 37.30
CA GLU A 46 -8.21 22.50 36.36
C GLU A 46 -7.91 21.26 35.51
N LYS A 47 -7.90 20.07 36.15
CA LYS A 47 -7.69 18.79 35.44
C LYS A 47 -8.83 18.48 34.49
N ASP A 48 -10.08 18.69 34.90
CA ASP A 48 -11.24 18.50 34.05
C ASP A 48 -11.24 19.44 32.84
N LYS A 49 -10.90 20.72 33.05
CA LYS A 49 -10.73 21.67 31.96
C LYS A 49 -9.65 21.22 30.97
N THR A 50 -8.48 20.80 31.49
CA THR A 50 -7.40 20.30 30.67
C THR A 50 -7.81 19.04 29.89
N ALA A 51 -8.53 18.12 30.54
CA ALA A 51 -9.03 16.92 29.89
C ALA A 51 -10.03 17.25 28.76
N GLN A 52 -10.95 18.19 29.01
CA GLN A 52 -11.90 18.67 27.98
C GLN A 52 -11.19 19.30 26.78
N GLU A 53 -10.15 20.12 27.04
CA GLU A 53 -9.33 20.71 25.96
C GLU A 53 -8.62 19.62 25.13
N TYR A 54 -8.06 18.59 25.77
CA TYR A 54 -7.45 17.48 25.07
C TYR A 54 -8.46 16.67 24.26
N ILE A 55 -9.64 16.40 24.83
CA ILE A 55 -10.72 15.71 24.13
C ILE A 55 -11.18 16.51 22.89
N ALA A 56 -11.33 17.83 23.02
CA ALA A 56 -11.68 18.69 21.90
C ALA A 56 -10.61 18.66 20.79
N LYS A 57 -9.33 18.81 21.15
CA LYS A 57 -8.21 18.72 20.21
C LYS A 57 -8.12 17.36 19.55
N TYR A 58 -8.31 16.28 20.31
CA TYR A 58 -8.32 14.93 19.76
C TYR A 58 -9.45 14.72 18.75
N ARG A 59 -10.66 15.17 19.07
CA ARG A 59 -11.81 15.09 18.15
C ARG A 59 -11.58 15.88 16.87
N GLN A 60 -11.00 17.07 16.99
CA GLN A 60 -10.65 17.89 15.83
C GLN A 60 -9.61 17.18 14.96
N ALA A 61 -8.50 16.70 15.54
CA ALA A 61 -7.46 15.99 14.83
C ALA A 61 -7.98 14.70 14.17
N ALA A 62 -8.87 13.95 14.85
CA ALA A 62 -9.50 12.77 14.29
C ALA A 62 -10.39 13.11 13.07
N SER A 63 -11.14 14.21 13.14
CA SER A 63 -11.96 14.69 12.01
C SER A 63 -11.10 15.10 10.82
N GLU A 64 -10.06 15.90 11.05
CA GLU A 64 -9.11 16.33 10.01
C GLU A 64 -8.40 15.14 9.36
N PHE A 65 -8.04 14.11 10.15
CA PHE A 65 -7.44 12.89 9.64
C PHE A 65 -8.42 12.11 8.75
N GLU A 66 -9.68 11.93 9.15
CA GLU A 66 -10.68 11.25 8.33
C GLU A 66 -10.99 12.02 7.04
N GLU A 67 -11.09 13.34 7.08
CA GLU A 67 -11.25 14.17 5.88
C GLU A 67 -10.07 14.02 4.92
N SER A 68 -8.84 14.05 5.46
CA SER A 68 -7.62 13.85 4.69
C SER A 68 -7.58 12.48 4.04
N ARG A 69 -7.94 11.44 4.79
CA ARG A 69 -8.07 10.06 4.30
C ARG A 69 -9.08 9.92 3.16
N LEU A 70 -10.25 10.56 3.30
CA LEU A 70 -11.27 10.55 2.25
C LEU A 70 -10.81 11.30 1.00
N ARG A 71 -10.10 12.43 1.17
CA ARG A 71 -9.51 13.18 0.06
C ARG A 71 -8.50 12.33 -0.69
N LEU A 72 -7.55 11.73 0.04
CA LEU A 72 -6.51 10.89 -0.54
C LEU A 72 -7.11 9.69 -1.31
N ARG A 73 -8.13 9.03 -0.77
CA ARG A 73 -8.83 7.95 -1.47
C ARG A 73 -9.44 8.41 -2.81
N ARG A 74 -10.03 9.61 -2.84
CA ARG A 74 -10.61 10.16 -4.07
C ARG A 74 -9.51 10.50 -5.10
N GLU A 75 -8.38 11.02 -4.66
CA GLU A 75 -7.22 11.32 -5.50
C GLU A 75 -6.65 10.03 -6.10
N ILE A 76 -6.38 9.03 -5.27
CA ILE A 76 -5.91 7.71 -5.73
C ILE A 76 -6.88 7.10 -6.76
N SER A 77 -8.19 7.15 -6.50
CA SER A 77 -9.19 6.63 -7.43
C SER A 77 -9.16 7.34 -8.79
N LYS A 78 -8.97 8.67 -8.79
CA LYS A 78 -8.83 9.46 -10.03
C LYS A 78 -7.54 9.13 -10.78
N ASP A 79 -6.44 8.94 -10.06
CA ASP A 79 -5.14 8.62 -10.66
C ASP A 79 -5.13 7.22 -11.27
N VAL A 80 -5.72 6.24 -10.58
CA VAL A 80 -5.91 4.89 -11.12
C VAL A 80 -6.77 4.92 -12.40
N GLU A 81 -7.85 5.69 -12.39
CA GLU A 81 -8.72 5.80 -13.56
C GLU A 81 -8.04 6.53 -14.72
N ARG A 82 -7.18 7.52 -14.44
CA ARG A 82 -6.36 8.20 -15.45
C ARG A 82 -5.35 7.22 -16.06
N ALA A 83 -4.57 6.53 -15.23
CA ALA A 83 -3.60 5.55 -15.69
C ALA A 83 -4.25 4.44 -16.53
N ARG A 84 -5.43 3.97 -16.12
CA ARG A 84 -6.21 3.00 -16.90
C ARG A 84 -6.59 3.53 -18.28
N ARG A 85 -7.02 4.79 -18.38
CA ARG A 85 -7.38 5.42 -19.68
C ARG A 85 -6.18 5.57 -20.58
N GLU A 86 -5.02 5.93 -20.03
CA GLU A 86 -3.77 6.05 -20.78
C GLU A 86 -3.37 4.69 -21.38
N ILE A 87 -3.38 3.62 -20.58
CA ILE A 87 -3.11 2.26 -21.07
C ILE A 87 -4.11 1.85 -22.15
N LEU A 88 -5.41 2.14 -21.99
CA LEU A 88 -6.41 1.81 -23.00
C LEU A 88 -6.20 2.59 -24.28
N ALA A 89 -5.81 3.87 -24.22
CA ALA A 89 -5.50 4.67 -25.39
C ALA A 89 -4.30 4.09 -26.18
N ASP A 90 -3.25 3.67 -25.47
CA ASP A 90 -2.10 3.00 -26.09
C ASP A 90 -2.48 1.68 -26.77
N LEU A 91 -3.41 0.91 -26.17
CA LEU A 91 -3.92 -0.32 -26.78
C LEU A 91 -4.76 -0.03 -28.04
N LEU A 92 -5.56 1.04 -28.06
CA LEU A 92 -6.34 1.42 -29.23
C LEU A 92 -5.43 1.79 -30.42
N GLU A 93 -4.29 2.46 -30.16
CA GLU A 93 -3.31 2.74 -31.22
C GLU A 93 -2.77 1.46 -31.88
N VAL A 94 -2.60 0.39 -31.09
CA VAL A 94 -2.19 -0.92 -31.65
C VAL A 94 -3.28 -1.49 -32.55
N VAL A 95 -4.55 -1.38 -32.13
CA VAL A 95 -5.70 -1.82 -32.94
C VAL A 95 -5.76 -1.04 -34.26
N ASP A 96 -5.61 0.28 -34.23
CA ASP A 96 -5.57 1.12 -35.42
C ASP A 96 -4.47 0.70 -36.41
N ASN A 97 -3.32 0.30 -35.89
CA ASN A 97 -2.21 -0.18 -36.71
C ASN A 97 -2.46 -1.60 -37.28
N LEU A 98 -3.16 -2.46 -36.53
CA LEU A 98 -3.62 -3.75 -37.05
C LEU A 98 -4.63 -3.58 -38.16
N ASP A 99 -5.62 -2.69 -38.01
CA ASP A 99 -6.61 -2.38 -39.04
C ASP A 99 -5.92 -1.85 -40.32
N ARG A 100 -4.93 -0.96 -40.17
CA ARG A 100 -4.11 -0.47 -41.28
C ARG A 100 -3.35 -1.60 -41.97
N ALA A 101 -2.78 -2.56 -41.22
CA ALA A 101 -2.09 -3.71 -41.77
C ALA A 101 -3.06 -4.63 -42.56
N ILE A 102 -4.27 -4.84 -42.01
CA ILE A 102 -5.32 -5.63 -42.65
C ILE A 102 -5.78 -4.98 -43.96
N ASP A 103 -6.02 -3.66 -43.95
CA ASP A 103 -6.40 -2.90 -45.14
C ASP A 103 -5.32 -2.95 -46.22
N ALA A 104 -4.05 -2.84 -45.84
CA ALA A 104 -2.91 -2.96 -46.75
C ALA A 104 -2.82 -4.37 -47.36
N ALA A 105 -3.05 -5.41 -46.55
CA ALA A 105 -3.08 -6.80 -47.00
C ALA A 105 -4.19 -7.06 -48.04
N GLY A 106 -5.37 -6.46 -47.84
CA GLY A 106 -6.48 -6.57 -48.81
C GLY A 106 -6.19 -5.92 -50.18
N ARG A 107 -5.21 -5.00 -50.20
CA ARG A 107 -4.79 -4.29 -51.45
C ARG A 107 -3.51 -4.85 -52.05
N ALA A 108 -2.66 -5.48 -51.27
CA ALA A 108 -1.37 -6.01 -51.70
C ALA A 108 -1.47 -7.52 -51.93
N ALA A 109 -1.02 -7.98 -53.06
CA ALA A 109 -1.06 -9.40 -53.42
C ALA A 109 0.07 -10.25 -52.81
N SER A 110 0.86 -9.72 -51.90
CA SER A 110 2.06 -10.40 -51.36
C SER A 110 1.93 -10.76 -49.88
N PRO A 111 1.97 -12.06 -49.53
CA PRO A 111 2.02 -12.52 -48.15
C PRO A 111 3.19 -11.95 -47.34
N GLU A 112 4.32 -11.67 -48.01
CA GLU A 112 5.52 -11.11 -47.39
C GLU A 112 5.27 -9.69 -46.88
N ALA A 113 4.55 -8.85 -47.61
CA ALA A 113 4.18 -7.50 -47.20
C ALA A 113 3.26 -7.51 -45.97
N LEU A 114 2.33 -8.46 -45.91
CA LEU A 114 1.47 -8.67 -44.75
C LEU A 114 2.31 -9.06 -43.51
N LEU A 115 3.22 -10.03 -43.64
CA LEU A 115 4.07 -10.46 -42.58
C LEU A 115 4.92 -9.30 -41.99
N GLN A 116 5.53 -8.51 -42.90
CA GLN A 116 6.29 -7.31 -42.48
C GLN A 116 5.43 -6.31 -41.71
N GLY A 117 4.17 -6.08 -42.17
CA GLY A 117 3.22 -5.21 -41.50
C GLY A 117 2.89 -5.69 -40.07
N VAL A 118 2.58 -6.96 -39.94
CA VAL A 118 2.27 -7.58 -38.62
C VAL A 118 3.49 -7.56 -37.70
N GLU A 119 4.69 -7.84 -38.20
CA GLU A 119 5.92 -7.74 -37.41
C GLU A 119 6.20 -6.31 -36.94
N MET A 120 5.88 -5.30 -37.76
CA MET A 120 6.00 -3.90 -37.38
C MET A 120 5.05 -3.55 -36.23
N VAL A 121 3.79 -3.96 -36.33
CA VAL A 121 2.81 -3.76 -35.24
C VAL A 121 3.22 -4.48 -33.96
N ARG A 122 3.71 -5.73 -34.08
CA ARG A 122 4.24 -6.47 -32.92
C ARG A 122 5.39 -5.73 -32.24
N ARG A 123 6.36 -5.22 -33.02
CA ARG A 123 7.47 -4.43 -32.47
C ARG A 123 7.01 -3.17 -31.78
N GLN A 124 6.06 -2.44 -32.37
CA GLN A 124 5.49 -1.25 -31.77
C GLN A 124 4.79 -1.58 -30.45
N PHE A 125 4.00 -2.65 -30.40
CA PHE A 125 3.33 -3.09 -29.17
C PHE A 125 4.35 -3.42 -28.06
N LEU A 126 5.40 -4.18 -28.39
CA LEU A 126 6.45 -4.49 -27.41
C LEU A 126 7.19 -3.23 -26.93
N SER A 127 7.41 -2.25 -27.80
CA SER A 127 7.99 -0.95 -27.40
C SER A 127 7.07 -0.16 -26.46
N LYS A 128 5.75 -0.19 -26.68
CA LYS A 128 4.78 0.42 -25.75
C LYS A 128 4.79 -0.27 -24.39
N LEU A 129 4.88 -1.61 -24.37
CA LEU A 129 5.00 -2.38 -23.14
C LEU A 129 6.28 -2.06 -22.36
N ASP A 130 7.41 -1.91 -23.07
CA ASP A 130 8.68 -1.53 -22.43
C ASP A 130 8.61 -0.12 -21.82
N ALA A 131 7.94 0.83 -22.48
CA ALA A 131 7.70 2.17 -21.95
C ALA A 131 6.84 2.15 -20.66
N LEU A 132 5.96 1.16 -20.52
CA LEU A 132 5.19 0.91 -19.29
C LEU A 132 5.96 0.09 -18.24
N GLY A 133 7.24 -0.22 -18.48
CA GLY A 133 8.10 -1.02 -17.61
C GLY A 133 7.85 -2.53 -17.69
N VAL A 134 7.10 -2.98 -18.71
CA VAL A 134 6.87 -4.41 -18.96
C VAL A 134 7.95 -4.95 -19.89
N ARG A 135 8.73 -5.92 -19.42
CA ARG A 135 9.82 -6.53 -20.16
C ARG A 135 9.62 -8.01 -20.37
N GLN A 136 10.01 -8.48 -21.54
CA GLN A 136 9.99 -9.91 -21.84
C GLN A 136 11.06 -10.63 -21.01
N ILE A 137 10.74 -11.81 -20.50
CA ILE A 137 11.70 -12.66 -19.79
C ILE A 137 12.59 -13.33 -20.84
N ASP A 138 13.90 -13.16 -20.67
CA ASP A 138 14.86 -13.88 -21.50
C ASP A 138 14.95 -15.34 -21.05
N THR A 139 14.61 -16.25 -21.96
CA THR A 139 14.41 -17.67 -21.64
C THR A 139 15.24 -18.60 -22.50
N GLU A 140 15.72 -18.17 -23.68
CA GLU A 140 16.44 -19.05 -24.60
C GLU A 140 17.81 -19.47 -24.01
N GLY A 141 18.05 -20.77 -23.91
CA GLY A 141 19.30 -21.32 -23.38
C GLY A 141 19.52 -21.13 -21.88
N ALA A 142 18.60 -20.48 -21.18
CA ALA A 142 18.67 -20.31 -19.73
C ALA A 142 18.37 -21.64 -19.01
N HIS A 143 18.86 -21.77 -17.77
CA HIS A 143 18.37 -22.81 -16.89
C HIS A 143 16.94 -22.51 -16.42
N LEU A 144 16.16 -23.56 -16.19
CA LEU A 144 14.82 -23.42 -15.65
C LEU A 144 14.87 -22.70 -14.29
N ASP A 145 14.23 -21.54 -14.22
CA ASP A 145 14.02 -20.78 -12.97
C ASP A 145 12.52 -20.89 -12.62
N PRO A 146 12.14 -21.62 -11.57
CA PRO A 146 10.73 -21.78 -11.19
C PRO A 146 10.03 -20.46 -10.84
N ALA A 147 10.77 -19.40 -10.50
CA ALA A 147 10.18 -18.09 -10.23
C ALA A 147 9.72 -17.36 -11.50
N LYS A 148 10.30 -17.68 -12.66
CA LYS A 148 10.06 -16.99 -13.94
C LYS A 148 9.55 -17.88 -15.05
N HIS A 149 9.75 -19.20 -14.92
CA HIS A 149 9.46 -20.18 -15.96
C HIS A 149 8.48 -21.24 -15.47
N GLU A 150 7.57 -21.62 -16.34
CA GLU A 150 6.65 -22.73 -16.17
C GLU A 150 6.99 -23.83 -17.18
N ALA A 151 7.54 -24.94 -16.73
CA ALA A 151 7.84 -26.09 -17.62
C ALA A 151 6.53 -26.78 -18.02
N VAL A 152 6.12 -26.63 -19.27
CA VAL A 152 4.89 -27.24 -19.82
C VAL A 152 5.18 -28.50 -20.60
N THR A 153 6.42 -28.70 -21.05
CA THR A 153 6.83 -29.88 -21.82
C THR A 153 8.29 -30.20 -21.52
N THR A 154 8.63 -31.48 -21.61
CA THR A 154 9.99 -31.95 -21.52
C THR A 154 10.41 -32.58 -22.83
N VAL A 155 11.66 -32.33 -23.26
CA VAL A 155 12.26 -32.90 -24.47
C VAL A 155 13.52 -33.66 -24.05
N PRO A 156 13.87 -34.79 -24.70
CA PRO A 156 15.12 -35.47 -24.40
C PRO A 156 16.33 -34.52 -24.54
N ALA A 157 17.21 -34.49 -23.54
CA ALA A 157 18.42 -33.69 -23.58
C ALA A 157 19.37 -34.26 -24.66
N ALA A 158 19.98 -33.37 -25.44
CA ALA A 158 20.98 -33.74 -26.43
C ALA A 158 22.30 -34.19 -25.76
N SER A 159 22.64 -33.57 -24.64
CA SER A 159 23.79 -33.90 -23.79
C SER A 159 23.40 -33.84 -22.30
N PRO A 160 24.16 -34.51 -21.41
CA PRO A 160 23.93 -34.43 -19.98
C PRO A 160 24.06 -32.99 -19.43
N GLU A 161 24.78 -32.10 -20.09
CA GLU A 161 24.98 -30.70 -19.71
C GLU A 161 23.77 -29.82 -20.03
N ASP A 162 22.84 -30.31 -20.86
CA ASP A 162 21.63 -29.60 -21.23
C ASP A 162 20.46 -29.90 -20.27
N ASP A 163 20.66 -30.79 -19.31
CA ASP A 163 19.62 -31.14 -18.35
C ASP A 163 19.13 -29.92 -17.57
N GLY A 164 17.84 -29.69 -17.56
CA GLY A 164 17.23 -28.51 -16.93
C GLY A 164 17.33 -27.20 -17.71
N ARG A 165 17.87 -27.21 -18.96
CA ARG A 165 17.89 -26.02 -19.82
C ARG A 165 16.60 -25.85 -20.61
N VAL A 166 16.23 -24.59 -20.83
CA VAL A 166 15.13 -24.23 -21.72
C VAL A 166 15.58 -24.40 -23.16
N VAL A 167 14.93 -25.31 -23.89
CA VAL A 167 15.19 -25.60 -25.30
C VAL A 167 14.19 -24.99 -26.26
N GLY A 168 13.07 -24.48 -25.72
CA GLY A 168 12.07 -23.79 -26.54
C GLY A 168 11.10 -23.00 -25.70
N VAL A 169 10.54 -21.96 -26.29
CA VAL A 169 9.55 -21.09 -25.66
C VAL A 169 8.19 -21.34 -26.32
N VAL A 170 7.25 -21.87 -25.56
CA VAL A 170 5.87 -22.07 -26.01
C VAL A 170 5.07 -20.77 -25.91
N ARG A 171 5.30 -20.02 -24.83
CA ARG A 171 4.69 -18.71 -24.60
C ARG A 171 5.66 -17.81 -23.82
N HIS A 172 5.90 -16.61 -24.33
CA HIS A 172 6.77 -15.66 -23.66
C HIS A 172 6.22 -15.19 -22.31
N GLY A 173 7.11 -15.07 -21.32
CA GLY A 173 6.84 -14.48 -20.03
C GLY A 173 7.15 -12.99 -20.02
N TYR A 174 6.57 -12.28 -19.07
CA TYR A 174 6.77 -10.84 -18.90
C TYR A 174 6.89 -10.48 -17.43
N THR A 175 7.75 -9.47 -17.16
CA THR A 175 7.89 -8.83 -15.84
C THR A 175 7.47 -7.39 -15.90
N ILE A 176 7.08 -6.80 -14.77
CA ILE A 176 6.81 -5.38 -14.58
C ILE A 176 7.48 -4.90 -13.29
N GLY A 177 8.34 -3.87 -13.38
CA GLY A 177 9.02 -3.34 -12.20
C GLY A 177 9.88 -4.36 -11.42
N GLY A 178 10.20 -5.51 -12.03
CA GLY A 178 10.90 -6.63 -11.40
C GLY A 178 10.01 -7.79 -10.96
N ASP A 179 8.72 -7.57 -10.83
CA ASP A 179 7.74 -8.61 -10.51
C ASP A 179 7.30 -9.39 -11.75
N VAL A 180 7.04 -10.69 -11.60
CA VAL A 180 6.57 -11.53 -12.70
C VAL A 180 5.09 -11.26 -12.95
N LEU A 181 4.79 -10.65 -14.09
CA LEU A 181 3.42 -10.44 -14.56
C LEU A 181 2.80 -11.74 -15.07
N ARG A 182 3.62 -12.52 -15.79
CA ARG A 182 3.26 -13.84 -16.30
C ARG A 182 4.54 -14.65 -16.53
N PRO A 183 4.66 -15.87 -16.01
CA PRO A 183 5.82 -16.72 -16.28
C PRO A 183 5.89 -17.11 -17.76
N ALA A 184 7.08 -17.42 -18.24
CA ALA A 184 7.26 -18.00 -19.56
C ALA A 184 6.92 -19.49 -19.53
N SER A 185 6.05 -19.95 -20.43
CA SER A 185 5.81 -21.39 -20.61
C SER A 185 6.85 -21.96 -21.55
N VAL A 186 7.65 -22.92 -21.06
CA VAL A 186 8.86 -23.38 -21.72
C VAL A 186 8.90 -24.90 -21.87
N ALA A 187 9.63 -25.34 -22.90
CA ALA A 187 10.06 -26.73 -23.04
C ALA A 187 11.47 -26.88 -22.44
N VAL A 188 11.65 -27.86 -21.58
CA VAL A 188 12.89 -28.09 -20.83
C VAL A 188 13.53 -29.39 -21.27
N ALA A 189 14.84 -29.37 -21.50
CA ALA A 189 15.61 -30.58 -21.75
C ALA A 189 15.68 -31.42 -20.47
N LYS A 190 15.40 -32.71 -20.58
CA LYS A 190 15.52 -33.68 -19.48
C LYS A 190 16.30 -34.88 -19.92
N THR A 191 17.34 -35.22 -19.18
CA THR A 191 18.07 -36.46 -19.40
C THR A 191 17.20 -37.64 -19.03
N SER A 192 16.96 -38.56 -20.00
CA SER A 192 16.32 -39.85 -19.71
C SER A 192 17.30 -40.61 -18.84
N ALA A 193 16.97 -40.90 -17.59
CA ALA A 193 17.72 -41.87 -16.82
C ALA A 193 17.67 -43.19 -17.56
N PRO A 194 18.80 -43.90 -17.79
CA PRO A 194 18.71 -45.29 -18.30
C PRO A 194 17.97 -46.10 -17.27
N LEU A 195 16.96 -46.86 -17.75
CA LEU A 195 16.26 -47.90 -17.00
C LEU A 195 17.24 -48.97 -16.56
#